data_a80b2801b7f6c83e58c9668705f6938b
#
_entry.id   a80b2801b7f6c83e58c9668705f6938b
#
_cell.length_a   1.000
_cell.length_b   1.000
_cell.length_c   1.000
_cell.angle_alpha   90.00
_cell.angle_beta   90.00
_cell.angle_gamma   90.00
#
_symmetry.space_group_name_H-M   'P 1'
#
loop_
_entity.id
_entity.type
_entity.pdbx_description
1 polymer ?
#
loop_
_entity_poly.entity_id
_entity_poly.type
_entity_poly.pdbx_seq_one_letter_code
_entity_poly.pdbx_strand_id
1 'polypeptide(L)'
;MRSGLLILLALLCSACSVSPPLASPVGLSPTPIPPSATFTASSLPPSPTSSPTDTVLPTATITPTVTATATNTEVSFIHIFPLQPTWAGSFAEGTASHGYPATDIFAVVGTKFVAVTDGVVDFVSYKDTWDPAHDDPAVRGGLSVAIIGDDGLRYYGSHLSAIAAGIAPGVRVKIGQLLGLVGNTGDARTTLSHLHFGISRPTTPDDWKARRGQVDPFPYLQAWRDGHNVTPPLPEP
;
A
#
# COMPACT_ATOMS: atom_id res chain seq x y z
N MET A 1 -25.71 70.07 -9.53
CA MET A 1 -25.65 70.73 -8.22
C MET A 1 -26.06 69.76 -7.14
N ARG A 2 -25.26 69.64 -6.08
CA ARG A 2 -25.35 68.94 -4.80
C ARG A 2 -24.53 67.67 -4.74
N SER A 3 -23.31 67.91 -4.29
CA SER A 3 -22.37 66.93 -3.74
C SER A 3 -22.91 66.34 -2.45
N GLY A 4 -22.82 65.02 -2.31
CA GLY A 4 -23.04 64.27 -1.06
C GLY A 4 -21.76 63.55 -0.65
N LEU A 5 -21.07 64.07 0.35
CA LEU A 5 -19.85 63.56 0.98
C LEU A 5 -20.26 62.47 1.96
N LEU A 6 -19.88 61.18 1.68
CA LEU A 6 -20.01 60.12 2.63
C LEU A 6 -18.72 60.00 3.44
N ILE A 7 -18.83 60.28 4.73
CA ILE A 7 -17.76 60.08 5.73
C ILE A 7 -17.76 58.62 6.15
N LEU A 8 -16.65 57.93 5.87
CA LEU A 8 -16.41 56.54 6.31
C LEU A 8 -15.77 56.58 7.71
N LEU A 9 -16.52 56.14 8.72
CA LEU A 9 -16.08 56.05 10.11
C LEU A 9 -15.35 54.72 10.30
N ALA A 10 -14.02 54.76 10.44
CA ALA A 10 -13.22 53.56 10.76
C ALA A 10 -13.25 53.30 12.28
N LEU A 11 -13.88 52.20 12.70
CA LEU A 11 -13.78 51.68 14.07
C LEU A 11 -12.51 50.88 14.19
N LEU A 12 -11.54 51.35 14.96
CA LEU A 12 -10.38 50.61 15.44
C LEU A 12 -10.82 49.75 16.63
N CYS A 13 -10.94 48.41 16.41
CA CYS A 13 -11.02 47.45 17.49
C CYS A 13 -9.61 47.00 17.87
N SER A 14 -9.13 47.50 19.02
CA SER A 14 -7.92 47.01 19.69
C SER A 14 -8.24 45.67 20.34
N ALA A 15 -7.79 44.55 19.75
CA ALA A 15 -7.84 43.23 20.38
C ALA A 15 -6.58 43.03 21.24
N CYS A 16 -6.75 43.02 22.54
CA CYS A 16 -5.71 42.57 23.49
C CYS A 16 -5.52 41.06 23.34
N SER A 17 -4.38 40.68 22.83
CA SER A 17 -3.92 39.27 22.81
C SER A 17 -3.40 38.87 24.20
N VAL A 18 -4.14 38.05 24.92
CA VAL A 18 -3.67 37.37 26.14
C VAL A 18 -3.10 36.03 25.72
N SER A 19 -1.80 35.87 25.80
CA SER A 19 -1.14 34.58 25.61
C SER A 19 -1.32 33.68 26.83
N PRO A 20 -1.69 32.40 26.67
CA PRO A 20 -1.70 31.48 27.81
C PRO A 20 -0.28 31.07 28.22
N PRO A 21 -0.02 30.74 29.51
CA PRO A 21 1.30 30.35 29.99
C PRO A 21 1.71 28.98 29.42
N LEU A 22 2.97 28.88 29.05
CA LEU A 22 3.63 27.63 28.65
C LEU A 22 3.60 26.63 29.81
N ALA A 23 2.98 25.47 29.58
CA ALA A 23 3.03 24.33 30.49
C ALA A 23 4.43 23.70 30.42
N SER A 24 5.07 23.54 31.58
CA SER A 24 6.35 22.84 31.72
C SER A 24 6.22 21.35 31.33
N PRO A 25 7.26 20.75 30.70
CA PRO A 25 7.20 19.33 30.37
C PRO A 25 7.28 18.48 31.64
N VAL A 26 6.29 17.64 31.83
CA VAL A 26 6.30 16.57 32.83
C VAL A 26 7.32 15.51 32.37
N GLY A 27 8.38 15.31 33.17
CA GLY A 27 9.37 14.31 32.90
C GLY A 27 8.78 12.90 32.98
N LEU A 28 8.82 12.18 31.88
CA LEU A 28 8.51 10.75 31.83
C LEU A 28 9.71 9.96 32.34
N SER A 29 9.54 9.27 33.47
CA SER A 29 10.52 8.27 33.98
C SER A 29 10.63 7.11 32.98
N PRO A 30 11.83 6.58 32.72
CA PRO A 30 12.00 5.43 31.85
C PRO A 30 11.42 4.17 32.52
N THR A 31 10.53 3.50 31.77
CA THR A 31 10.01 2.17 32.11
C THR A 31 11.13 1.14 32.00
N PRO A 32 11.32 0.22 32.96
CA PRO A 32 12.36 -0.81 32.88
C PRO A 32 12.06 -1.82 31.76
N ILE A 33 13.10 -2.13 30.98
CA ILE A 33 13.09 -3.15 29.92
C ILE A 33 13.04 -4.53 30.59
N PRO A 34 12.12 -5.44 30.19
CA PRO A 34 12.11 -6.80 30.70
C PRO A 34 13.34 -7.58 30.20
N PRO A 35 13.89 -8.56 30.98
CA PRO A 35 15.07 -9.30 30.59
C PRO A 35 14.81 -10.22 29.39
N SER A 36 15.81 -10.26 28.52
CA SER A 36 15.87 -11.11 27.32
C SER A 36 15.72 -12.59 27.70
N ALA A 37 14.77 -13.29 27.11
CA ALA A 37 14.61 -14.73 27.27
C ALA A 37 15.75 -15.47 26.56
N THR A 38 16.57 -16.13 27.34
CA THR A 38 17.64 -17.04 26.85
C THR A 38 16.97 -18.35 26.39
N PHE A 39 17.01 -18.63 25.10
CA PHE A 39 16.57 -19.93 24.58
C PHE A 39 17.65 -20.98 24.80
N THR A 40 17.36 -21.97 25.63
CA THR A 40 18.20 -23.16 25.85
C THR A 40 17.98 -24.12 24.67
N ALA A 41 19.06 -24.45 23.97
CA ALA A 41 19.03 -25.45 22.89
C ALA A 41 18.67 -26.83 23.45
N SER A 42 17.58 -27.43 23.04
CA SER A 42 17.18 -28.79 23.35
C SER A 42 17.90 -29.75 22.39
N SER A 43 18.65 -30.68 22.94
CA SER A 43 19.39 -31.73 22.21
C SER A 43 18.45 -32.75 21.59
N LEU A 44 18.68 -33.06 20.31
CA LEU A 44 17.99 -34.12 19.55
C LEU A 44 18.35 -35.50 20.14
N PRO A 45 17.39 -36.46 20.17
CA PRO A 45 17.68 -37.83 20.53
C PRO A 45 18.37 -38.58 19.37
N PRO A 46 19.18 -39.63 19.66
CA PRO A 46 19.92 -40.36 18.64
C PRO A 46 19.02 -41.26 17.77
N SER A 47 19.40 -41.33 16.48
CA SER A 47 18.77 -42.15 15.46
C SER A 47 18.92 -43.65 15.76
N PRO A 48 17.90 -44.50 15.56
CA PRO A 48 18.05 -45.95 15.73
C PRO A 48 18.81 -46.58 14.57
N THR A 49 19.78 -47.39 14.90
CA THR A 49 20.56 -48.25 14.00
C THR A 49 19.66 -49.34 13.41
N SER A 50 19.57 -49.42 12.09
CA SER A 50 18.86 -50.48 11.37
C SER A 50 19.73 -51.71 11.26
N SER A 51 19.22 -52.88 11.72
CA SER A 51 19.75 -54.23 11.49
C SER A 51 19.20 -54.79 10.17
N PRO A 52 19.96 -55.55 9.39
CA PRO A 52 19.48 -56.12 8.13
C PRO A 52 18.68 -57.38 8.38
N THR A 53 17.49 -57.52 7.76
CA THR A 53 16.74 -58.78 7.73
C THR A 53 16.21 -59.02 6.32
N ASP A 54 16.64 -60.16 5.81
CA ASP A 54 16.13 -61.04 4.78
C ASP A 54 15.24 -60.51 3.64
N THR A 55 15.79 -60.77 2.46
CA THR A 55 15.19 -60.68 1.13
C THR A 55 14.09 -61.72 0.96
N VAL A 56 12.82 -61.28 0.88
CA VAL A 56 11.70 -62.04 0.31
C VAL A 56 11.34 -61.48 -1.05
N LEU A 57 11.36 -62.32 -2.06
CA LEU A 57 10.99 -62.05 -3.44
C LEU A 57 9.53 -61.54 -3.50
N PRO A 58 9.21 -60.36 -4.03
CA PRO A 58 7.82 -59.90 -4.08
C PRO A 58 7.08 -60.54 -5.24
N THR A 59 5.98 -61.20 -4.90
CA THR A 59 4.90 -61.56 -5.84
C THR A 59 4.33 -60.25 -6.42
N ALA A 60 4.27 -60.15 -7.75
CA ALA A 60 3.72 -59.02 -8.46
C ALA A 60 2.23 -58.84 -8.13
N THR A 61 1.92 -57.93 -7.22
CA THR A 61 0.58 -57.43 -6.99
C THR A 61 0.32 -56.29 -7.95
N ILE A 62 -0.61 -56.46 -8.89
CA ILE A 62 -1.12 -55.39 -9.76
C ILE A 62 -1.84 -54.40 -8.88
N THR A 63 -1.16 -53.30 -8.58
CA THR A 63 -1.77 -52.15 -7.89
C THR A 63 -2.64 -51.40 -8.90
N PRO A 64 -3.94 -51.16 -8.63
CA PRO A 64 -4.74 -50.31 -9.51
C PRO A 64 -4.12 -48.91 -9.53
N THR A 65 -3.74 -48.43 -10.69
CA THR A 65 -3.33 -47.04 -10.91
C THR A 65 -4.53 -46.17 -10.67
N VAL A 66 -4.61 -45.56 -9.51
CA VAL A 66 -5.57 -44.47 -9.25
C VAL A 66 -5.08 -43.29 -10.06
N THR A 67 -5.69 -43.03 -11.20
CA THR A 67 -5.51 -41.79 -11.94
C THR A 67 -6.10 -40.66 -11.05
N ALA A 68 -5.24 -39.94 -10.35
CA ALA A 68 -5.64 -38.76 -9.64
C ALA A 68 -6.08 -37.72 -10.70
N THR A 69 -7.38 -37.52 -10.84
CA THR A 69 -7.92 -36.41 -11.57
C THR A 69 -7.57 -35.17 -10.77
N ALA A 70 -6.61 -34.38 -11.25
CA ALA A 70 -6.28 -33.09 -10.68
C ALA A 70 -7.53 -32.20 -10.80
N THR A 71 -8.25 -32.04 -9.71
CA THR A 71 -9.29 -31.01 -9.61
C THR A 71 -8.56 -29.67 -9.59
N ASN A 72 -8.57 -28.98 -10.72
CA ASN A 72 -8.06 -27.62 -10.82
C ASN A 72 -8.99 -26.72 -9.99
N THR A 73 -8.67 -26.51 -8.73
CA THR A 73 -9.36 -25.54 -7.90
C THR A 73 -8.89 -24.17 -8.37
N GLU A 74 -9.70 -23.47 -9.14
CA GLU A 74 -9.44 -22.08 -9.47
C GLU A 74 -9.37 -21.28 -8.15
N VAL A 75 -8.19 -20.75 -7.86
CA VAL A 75 -8.00 -19.83 -6.73
C VAL A 75 -8.58 -18.49 -7.16
N SER A 76 -9.71 -18.12 -6.57
CA SER A 76 -10.34 -16.81 -6.79
C SER A 76 -9.79 -15.81 -5.79
N PHE A 77 -9.13 -14.77 -6.28
CA PHE A 77 -8.68 -13.64 -5.46
C PHE A 77 -9.80 -12.60 -5.38
N ILE A 78 -9.96 -11.98 -4.20
CA ILE A 78 -10.94 -10.92 -3.98
C ILE A 78 -10.25 -9.57 -4.03
N HIS A 79 -10.87 -8.61 -4.73
CA HIS A 79 -10.37 -7.26 -4.86
C HIS A 79 -11.43 -6.23 -4.44
N ILE A 80 -10.96 -5.11 -3.90
CA ILE A 80 -11.80 -3.95 -3.56
C ILE A 80 -11.18 -2.66 -4.08
N PHE A 81 -11.99 -1.62 -4.17
CA PHE A 81 -11.54 -0.28 -4.53
C PHE A 81 -10.52 0.26 -3.50
N PRO A 82 -9.39 0.86 -3.93
CA PRO A 82 -8.29 1.24 -3.06
C PRO A 82 -8.58 2.38 -2.08
N LEU A 83 -9.62 3.19 -2.31
CA LEU A 83 -10.00 4.28 -1.40
C LEU A 83 -11.24 3.95 -0.60
N GLN A 84 -11.24 4.39 0.67
CA GLN A 84 -12.38 4.21 1.56
C GLN A 84 -12.81 5.54 2.20
N PRO A 85 -14.12 5.85 2.18
CA PRO A 85 -15.18 5.07 1.51
C PRO A 85 -15.06 5.10 -0.02
N THR A 86 -15.64 4.12 -0.73
CA THR A 86 -15.48 3.93 -2.18
C THR A 86 -15.91 5.13 -3.03
N TRP A 87 -16.85 5.95 -2.52
CA TRP A 87 -17.30 7.17 -3.18
C TRP A 87 -16.35 8.36 -3.00
N ALA A 88 -15.32 8.25 -2.13
CA ALA A 88 -14.44 9.37 -1.79
C ALA A 88 -13.45 9.76 -2.90
N GLY A 89 -13.34 8.95 -3.95
CA GLY A 89 -12.44 9.21 -5.08
C GLY A 89 -13.17 9.43 -6.38
N SER A 90 -12.64 10.32 -7.23
CA SER A 90 -13.05 10.49 -8.62
C SER A 90 -11.87 10.22 -9.54
N PHE A 91 -12.11 9.53 -10.65
CA PHE A 91 -11.12 9.25 -11.67
C PHE A 91 -11.83 9.17 -13.04
N ALA A 92 -11.07 9.43 -14.10
CA ALA A 92 -11.54 9.35 -15.48
C ALA A 92 -10.68 8.35 -16.25
N GLU A 93 -11.19 7.93 -17.40
CA GLU A 93 -10.42 7.13 -18.35
C GLU A 93 -9.15 7.91 -18.74
N GLY A 94 -8.03 7.24 -18.69
CA GLY A 94 -6.83 7.76 -19.26
C GLY A 94 -5.59 7.71 -18.37
N THR A 95 -4.68 6.95 -18.85
CA THR A 95 -3.27 6.94 -18.50
C THR A 95 -2.50 8.02 -19.26
N ALA A 96 -3.20 8.80 -20.08
CA ALA A 96 -2.59 9.68 -21.10
C ALA A 96 -1.69 10.76 -20.51
N SER A 97 -1.92 11.20 -19.27
CA SER A 97 -1.09 12.21 -18.61
C SER A 97 0.26 11.68 -18.14
N HIS A 98 0.40 10.36 -17.98
CA HIS A 98 1.61 9.77 -17.42
C HIS A 98 2.60 9.22 -18.47
N GLY A 99 2.13 8.90 -19.67
CA GLY A 99 2.92 8.20 -20.68
C GLY A 99 3.23 6.74 -20.32
N TYR A 100 2.56 6.18 -19.28
CA TYR A 100 2.59 4.78 -18.86
C TYR A 100 1.26 4.42 -18.17
N PRO A 101 0.91 3.11 -18.09
CA PRO A 101 -0.35 2.67 -17.51
C PRO A 101 -0.43 2.94 -16.00
N ALA A 102 -1.26 3.90 -15.61
CA ALA A 102 -1.59 4.25 -14.22
C ALA A 102 -2.88 5.07 -14.20
N THR A 103 -3.47 5.26 -13.01
CA THR A 103 -4.68 6.08 -12.85
C THR A 103 -4.53 6.95 -11.61
N ASP A 104 -4.77 8.27 -11.78
CA ASP A 104 -4.88 9.18 -10.64
C ASP A 104 -6.31 9.19 -10.14
N ILE A 105 -6.49 8.88 -8.87
CA ILE A 105 -7.77 8.89 -8.18
C ILE A 105 -7.81 10.13 -7.31
N PHE A 106 -8.48 11.19 -7.77
CA PHE A 106 -8.60 12.46 -7.06
C PHE A 106 -9.47 12.30 -5.82
N ALA A 107 -8.93 12.65 -4.66
CA ALA A 107 -9.61 12.56 -3.38
C ALA A 107 -9.06 13.62 -2.43
N VAL A 108 -9.84 13.98 -1.40
CA VAL A 108 -9.38 14.92 -0.38
C VAL A 108 -8.23 14.34 0.44
N VAL A 109 -7.32 15.22 0.88
CA VAL A 109 -6.22 14.83 1.79
C VAL A 109 -6.80 14.14 3.02
N GLY A 110 -6.18 13.00 3.41
CA GLY A 110 -6.62 12.20 4.54
C GLY A 110 -7.62 11.08 4.18
N THR A 111 -8.09 10.98 2.93
CA THR A 111 -8.86 9.81 2.46
C THR A 111 -8.04 8.53 2.65
N LYS A 112 -8.67 7.47 3.16
CA LYS A 112 -7.97 6.21 3.44
C LYS A 112 -7.58 5.49 2.16
N PHE A 113 -6.30 5.17 2.01
CA PHE A 113 -5.78 4.20 1.05
C PHE A 113 -5.65 2.84 1.72
N VAL A 114 -6.26 1.81 1.16
CA VAL A 114 -6.32 0.46 1.73
C VAL A 114 -5.78 -0.59 0.78
N ALA A 115 -5.37 -1.74 1.32
CA ALA A 115 -4.96 -2.91 0.54
C ALA A 115 -6.13 -3.40 -0.31
N VAL A 116 -5.93 -3.47 -1.62
CA VAL A 116 -6.96 -3.89 -2.58
C VAL A 116 -7.26 -5.38 -2.54
N THR A 117 -6.32 -6.18 -2.03
CA THR A 117 -6.40 -7.63 -1.85
C THR A 117 -5.49 -8.05 -0.67
N ASP A 118 -5.55 -9.30 -0.25
CA ASP A 118 -4.57 -9.88 0.69
C ASP A 118 -3.18 -9.91 0.04
N GLY A 119 -2.12 -9.66 0.82
CA GLY A 119 -0.78 -9.62 0.24
C GLY A 119 0.31 -9.29 1.27
N VAL A 120 1.49 -8.96 0.77
CA VAL A 120 2.67 -8.57 1.56
C VAL A 120 3.16 -7.21 1.09
N VAL A 121 3.49 -6.33 2.04
CA VAL A 121 4.10 -5.03 1.71
C VAL A 121 5.47 -5.27 1.07
N ASP A 122 5.66 -4.73 -0.14
CA ASP A 122 6.86 -4.88 -0.94
C ASP A 122 7.79 -3.66 -0.80
N PHE A 123 7.19 -2.47 -0.80
CA PHE A 123 7.91 -1.21 -0.79
C PHE A 123 7.20 -0.15 0.05
N VAL A 124 7.98 0.68 0.75
CA VAL A 124 7.48 1.87 1.45
C VAL A 124 8.48 3.02 1.29
N SER A 125 8.00 4.18 0.87
CA SER A 125 8.72 5.45 0.97
C SER A 125 8.15 6.25 2.15
N TYR A 126 8.94 6.38 3.22
CA TYR A 126 8.53 7.09 4.44
C TYR A 126 8.84 8.59 4.43
N LYS A 127 9.61 9.05 3.43
CA LYS A 127 10.04 10.45 3.35
C LYS A 127 9.76 10.99 1.96
N ASP A 128 9.25 12.21 1.91
CA ASP A 128 9.17 12.98 0.68
C ASP A 128 10.52 13.67 0.43
N THR A 129 11.30 13.11 -0.46
CA THR A 129 12.64 13.60 -0.83
C THR A 129 12.67 14.23 -2.21
N TRP A 130 11.51 14.35 -2.89
CA TRP A 130 11.47 14.99 -4.20
C TRP A 130 11.80 16.48 -4.13
N ASP A 131 12.64 16.91 -5.05
CA ASP A 131 13.07 18.29 -5.21
C ASP A 131 12.86 18.73 -6.66
N PRO A 132 12.04 19.76 -6.92
CA PRO A 132 11.79 20.22 -8.29
C PRO A 132 13.04 20.74 -9.00
N ALA A 133 14.10 21.13 -8.26
CA ALA A 133 15.35 21.58 -8.87
C ALA A 133 16.16 20.43 -9.48
N HIS A 134 15.97 19.20 -9.02
CA HIS A 134 16.68 18.01 -9.47
C HIS A 134 15.80 16.98 -10.18
N ASP A 135 14.49 17.03 -9.91
CA ASP A 135 13.42 16.23 -10.51
C ASP A 135 13.78 14.76 -10.78
N ASP A 136 14.31 14.07 -9.76
CA ASP A 136 14.61 12.64 -9.85
C ASP A 136 13.30 11.82 -9.97
N PRO A 137 13.07 11.13 -11.10
CA PRO A 137 11.82 10.38 -11.30
C PRO A 137 11.63 9.21 -10.33
N ALA A 138 12.69 8.70 -9.71
CA ALA A 138 12.60 7.60 -8.75
C ALA A 138 11.89 8.00 -7.44
N VAL A 139 11.90 9.29 -7.11
CA VAL A 139 11.33 9.83 -5.85
C VAL A 139 10.11 10.73 -6.06
N ARG A 140 9.65 10.90 -7.31
CA ARG A 140 8.45 11.70 -7.64
C ARG A 140 7.22 11.29 -6.85
N GLY A 141 7.05 10.02 -6.52
CA GLY A 141 5.91 9.52 -5.77
C GLY A 141 5.78 10.04 -4.33
N GLY A 142 6.80 10.71 -3.77
CA GLY A 142 6.78 11.14 -2.38
C GLY A 142 6.57 9.98 -1.41
N LEU A 143 5.66 10.15 -0.41
CA LEU A 143 5.27 9.05 0.46
C LEU A 143 4.44 8.04 -0.34
N SER A 144 4.82 6.77 -0.26
CA SER A 144 4.17 5.73 -1.08
C SER A 144 4.29 4.34 -0.47
N VAL A 145 3.35 3.46 -0.85
CA VAL A 145 3.32 2.04 -0.43
C VAL A 145 3.05 1.18 -1.65
N ALA A 146 3.74 0.05 -1.76
CA ALA A 146 3.38 -1.04 -2.65
C ALA A 146 3.17 -2.34 -1.87
N ILE A 147 2.19 -3.14 -2.31
CA ILE A 147 2.00 -4.51 -1.85
C ILE A 147 2.14 -5.46 -3.04
N ILE A 148 2.62 -6.68 -2.80
CA ILE A 148 2.44 -7.81 -3.72
C ILE A 148 1.24 -8.59 -3.20
N GLY A 149 0.17 -8.62 -4.01
CA GLY A 149 -1.04 -9.39 -3.73
C GLY A 149 -0.80 -10.90 -3.82
N ASP A 150 -1.66 -11.70 -3.20
CA ASP A 150 -1.63 -13.14 -3.30
C ASP A 150 -1.93 -13.64 -4.72
N ASP A 151 -2.49 -12.78 -5.57
CA ASP A 151 -2.70 -12.96 -7.00
C ASP A 151 -1.41 -12.79 -7.84
N GLY A 152 -0.29 -12.43 -7.19
CA GLY A 152 1.01 -12.24 -7.83
C GLY A 152 1.20 -10.90 -8.52
N LEU A 153 0.30 -9.92 -8.33
CA LEU A 153 0.43 -8.56 -8.85
C LEU A 153 0.94 -7.60 -7.79
N ARG A 154 1.69 -6.58 -8.22
CA ARG A 154 2.05 -5.44 -7.37
C ARG A 154 1.00 -4.34 -7.52
N TYR A 155 0.55 -3.80 -6.40
CA TYR A 155 -0.36 -2.66 -6.29
C TYR A 155 0.35 -1.52 -5.58
N TYR A 156 0.48 -0.40 -6.27
CA TYR A 156 1.24 0.76 -5.82
C TYR A 156 0.33 1.97 -5.62
N GLY A 157 0.52 2.67 -4.50
CA GLY A 157 -0.14 3.96 -4.24
C GLY A 157 0.87 5.00 -3.79
N SER A 158 0.83 6.20 -4.38
CA SER A 158 1.75 7.29 -4.06
C SER A 158 1.06 8.62 -3.81
N HIS A 159 1.86 9.66 -3.54
CA HIS A 159 1.47 11.01 -3.13
C HIS A 159 0.74 11.05 -1.80
N LEU A 160 1.04 10.09 -0.90
CA LEU A 160 0.36 9.98 0.40
C LEU A 160 0.75 11.14 1.32
N SER A 161 -0.14 11.50 2.25
CA SER A 161 0.14 12.44 3.34
C SER A 161 0.70 11.75 4.58
N ALA A 162 0.41 10.45 4.74
CA ALA A 162 0.92 9.62 5.83
C ALA A 162 0.92 8.14 5.46
N ILE A 163 1.89 7.40 6.01
CA ILE A 163 1.92 5.93 5.99
C ILE A 163 1.26 5.44 7.29
N ALA A 164 0.42 4.40 7.21
CA ALA A 164 -0.23 3.85 8.39
C ALA A 164 0.77 3.16 9.32
N ALA A 165 0.48 3.21 10.62
CA ALA A 165 1.33 2.57 11.63
C ALA A 165 1.44 1.05 11.37
N GLY A 166 2.66 0.51 11.49
CA GLY A 166 2.94 -0.91 11.30
C GLY A 166 3.06 -1.35 9.84
N ILE A 167 2.92 -0.45 8.86
CA ILE A 167 3.17 -0.77 7.45
C ILE A 167 4.67 -0.66 7.17
N ALA A 168 5.29 -1.80 6.84
CA ALA A 168 6.70 -1.92 6.52
C ALA A 168 6.94 -3.08 5.54
N PRO A 169 8.01 -3.06 4.72
CA PRO A 169 8.34 -4.17 3.84
C PRO A 169 8.39 -5.51 4.58
N GLY A 170 7.79 -6.55 3.98
CA GLY A 170 7.64 -7.88 4.56
C GLY A 170 6.42 -8.08 5.46
N VAL A 171 5.70 -7.02 5.82
CA VAL A 171 4.48 -7.11 6.64
C VAL A 171 3.31 -7.67 5.79
N ARG A 172 2.66 -8.72 6.32
CA ARG A 172 1.42 -9.26 5.73
C ARG A 172 0.27 -8.31 5.99
N VAL A 173 -0.51 -8.02 4.95
CA VAL A 173 -1.71 -7.18 5.03
C VAL A 173 -2.93 -7.95 4.54
N LYS A 174 -4.09 -7.57 5.09
CA LYS A 174 -5.38 -8.08 4.67
C LYS A 174 -6.10 -7.09 3.78
N ILE A 175 -6.94 -7.59 2.89
CA ILE A 175 -7.85 -6.77 2.08
C ILE A 175 -8.59 -5.75 2.96
N GLY A 176 -8.61 -4.49 2.55
CA GLY A 176 -9.22 -3.40 3.32
C GLY A 176 -8.36 -2.84 4.47
N GLN A 177 -7.18 -3.43 4.75
CA GLN A 177 -6.26 -2.89 5.76
C GLN A 177 -5.72 -1.53 5.31
N LEU A 178 -5.70 -0.56 6.23
CA LEU A 178 -5.18 0.78 5.99
C LEU A 178 -3.67 0.70 5.67
N LEU A 179 -3.28 1.25 4.53
CA LEU A 179 -1.89 1.39 4.09
C LEU A 179 -1.36 2.82 4.31
N GLY A 180 -2.22 3.83 4.12
CA GLY A 180 -1.85 5.23 4.25
C GLY A 180 -3.04 6.15 4.00
N LEU A 181 -2.75 7.43 3.93
CA LEU A 181 -3.73 8.48 3.70
C LEU A 181 -3.37 9.25 2.42
N VAL A 182 -4.34 9.54 1.58
CA VAL A 182 -4.16 10.36 0.37
C VAL A 182 -3.58 11.73 0.74
N GLY A 183 -2.72 12.24 -0.10
CA GLY A 183 -2.09 13.54 0.04
C GLY A 183 -1.74 14.16 -1.32
N ASN A 184 -0.63 14.88 -1.35
CA ASN A 184 -0.04 15.49 -2.54
C ASN A 184 1.49 15.62 -2.41
N THR A 185 2.16 14.66 -1.74
CA THR A 185 3.63 14.65 -1.62
C THR A 185 4.30 14.31 -2.96
N GLY A 186 5.61 14.48 -3.04
CA GLY A 186 6.36 14.30 -4.27
C GLY A 186 6.06 15.41 -5.29
N ASP A 187 6.03 15.08 -6.56
CA ASP A 187 5.76 16.01 -7.66
C ASP A 187 4.28 16.44 -7.75
N ALA A 188 3.39 15.81 -6.96
CA ALA A 188 2.00 16.23 -6.82
C ALA A 188 1.77 17.48 -5.94
N ARG A 189 2.82 18.08 -5.36
CA ARG A 189 2.70 19.23 -4.42
C ARG A 189 1.93 20.42 -4.98
N THR A 190 1.92 20.60 -6.29
CA THR A 190 1.26 21.71 -6.98
C THR A 190 -0.02 21.31 -7.69
N THR A 191 -0.44 20.06 -7.57
CA THR A 191 -1.67 19.53 -8.17
C THR A 191 -2.76 19.30 -7.11
N LEU A 192 -3.97 18.97 -7.57
CA LEU A 192 -5.02 18.49 -6.67
C LEU A 192 -4.55 17.20 -6.00
N SER A 193 -4.95 17.01 -4.72
CA SER A 193 -4.64 15.79 -3.98
C SER A 193 -5.26 14.56 -4.65
N HIS A 194 -4.46 13.51 -4.77
CA HIS A 194 -4.89 12.27 -5.43
C HIS A 194 -4.05 11.09 -4.94
N LEU A 195 -4.56 9.90 -5.18
CA LEU A 195 -3.78 8.66 -5.14
C LEU A 195 -3.37 8.34 -6.57
N HIS A 196 -2.07 8.42 -6.88
CA HIS A 196 -1.55 7.76 -8.07
C HIS A 196 -1.54 6.26 -7.83
N PHE A 197 -2.31 5.51 -8.63
CA PHE A 197 -2.48 4.07 -8.48
C PHE A 197 -1.93 3.32 -9.68
N GLY A 198 -1.02 2.38 -9.42
CA GLY A 198 -0.38 1.54 -10.43
C GLY A 198 -0.55 0.05 -10.15
N ILE A 199 -0.69 -0.74 -11.22
CA ILE A 199 -0.68 -2.20 -11.19
C ILE A 199 0.48 -2.67 -12.04
N SER A 200 1.32 -3.58 -11.52
CA SER A 200 2.48 -4.07 -12.24
C SER A 200 2.83 -5.51 -11.88
N ARG A 201 3.71 -6.11 -12.68
CA ARG A 201 4.44 -7.32 -12.28
C ARG A 201 5.37 -6.99 -11.10
N PRO A 202 5.52 -7.89 -10.12
CA PRO A 202 6.59 -7.79 -9.15
C PRO A 202 7.96 -7.86 -9.82
N THR A 203 8.78 -6.85 -9.53
CA THR A 203 10.20 -6.76 -9.87
C THR A 203 10.95 -6.48 -8.57
N THR A 204 12.20 -6.06 -8.63
CA THR A 204 12.87 -5.57 -7.41
C THR A 204 12.15 -4.34 -6.86
N PRO A 205 12.11 -4.14 -5.53
CA PRO A 205 11.45 -2.97 -4.93
C PRO A 205 11.97 -1.63 -5.46
N ASP A 206 13.23 -1.55 -5.90
CA ASP A 206 13.87 -0.34 -6.42
C ASP A 206 13.54 -0.05 -7.88
N ASP A 207 12.91 -0.99 -8.59
CA ASP A 207 12.46 -0.77 -9.97
C ASP A 207 11.22 0.15 -9.99
N TRP A 208 11.50 1.44 -9.86
CA TRP A 208 10.45 2.47 -9.85
C TRP A 208 9.67 2.56 -11.16
N LYS A 209 10.31 2.18 -12.31
CA LYS A 209 9.64 2.23 -13.62
C LYS A 209 8.53 1.19 -13.73
N ALA A 210 8.78 -0.04 -13.30
CA ALA A 210 7.76 -1.06 -13.25
C ALA A 210 6.73 -0.75 -12.14
N ARG A 211 7.21 -0.38 -10.94
CA ARG A 211 6.36 -0.16 -9.76
C ARG A 211 5.25 0.86 -9.99
N ARG A 212 5.51 1.94 -10.75
CA ARG A 212 4.53 3.01 -10.99
C ARG A 212 3.33 2.58 -11.85
N GLY A 213 3.43 1.47 -12.62
CA GLY A 213 2.32 0.90 -13.39
C GLY A 213 2.76 0.30 -14.74
N GLN A 214 2.17 -0.85 -15.07
CA GLN A 214 2.34 -1.61 -16.32
C GLN A 214 1.00 -2.09 -16.90
N VAL A 215 -0.05 -2.18 -16.07
CA VAL A 215 -1.41 -2.54 -16.46
C VAL A 215 -2.30 -1.33 -16.25
N ASP A 216 -3.17 -1.00 -17.21
CA ASP A 216 -4.13 0.08 -17.04
C ASP A 216 -5.10 -0.25 -15.89
N PRO A 217 -5.09 0.52 -14.79
CA PRO A 217 -5.95 0.23 -13.64
C PRO A 217 -7.42 0.61 -13.88
N PHE A 218 -7.72 1.47 -14.83
CA PHE A 218 -9.03 2.09 -14.97
C PHE A 218 -10.20 1.10 -15.01
N PRO A 219 -10.21 0.05 -15.88
CA PRO A 219 -11.32 -0.89 -15.93
C PRO A 219 -11.52 -1.68 -14.64
N TYR A 220 -10.42 -1.99 -13.93
CA TYR A 220 -10.46 -2.71 -12.65
C TYR A 220 -10.96 -1.80 -11.53
N LEU A 221 -10.51 -0.56 -11.48
CA LEU A 221 -10.99 0.43 -10.52
C LEU A 221 -12.50 0.67 -10.64
N GLN A 222 -13.03 0.72 -11.89
CA GLN A 222 -14.47 0.81 -12.11
C GLN A 222 -15.17 -0.44 -11.55
N ALA A 223 -14.73 -1.63 -11.96
CA ALA A 223 -15.32 -2.89 -11.52
C ALA A 223 -15.31 -3.03 -9.99
N TRP A 224 -14.18 -2.78 -9.34
CA TRP A 224 -14.04 -2.88 -7.88
C TRP A 224 -14.89 -1.85 -7.13
N ARG A 225 -15.05 -0.64 -7.68
CA ARG A 225 -15.93 0.38 -7.09
C ARG A 225 -17.40 -0.03 -7.17
N ASP A 226 -17.78 -0.71 -8.23
CA ASP A 226 -19.14 -1.22 -8.45
C ASP A 226 -19.39 -2.56 -7.74
N GLY A 227 -18.40 -3.08 -6.99
CA GLY A 227 -18.50 -4.34 -6.25
C GLY A 227 -18.29 -5.60 -7.09
N HIS A 228 -17.77 -5.46 -8.30
CA HIS A 228 -17.43 -6.59 -9.18
C HIS A 228 -16.00 -7.06 -8.91
N ASN A 229 -15.82 -8.36 -8.67
CA ASN A 229 -14.52 -8.95 -8.46
C ASN A 229 -13.88 -9.35 -9.81
N VAL A 230 -12.94 -8.54 -10.27
CA VAL A 230 -12.18 -8.78 -11.51
C VAL A 230 -10.69 -8.74 -11.18
N THR A 231 -9.96 -9.79 -11.57
CA THR A 231 -8.50 -9.87 -11.39
C THR A 231 -7.80 -9.32 -12.64
N PRO A 232 -6.86 -8.34 -12.49
CA PRO A 232 -6.05 -7.88 -13.60
C PRO A 232 -5.14 -9.00 -14.14
N PRO A 233 -4.77 -8.98 -15.43
CA PRO A 233 -3.83 -9.95 -15.98
C PRO A 233 -2.42 -9.66 -15.46
N LEU A 234 -1.62 -10.72 -15.27
CA LEU A 234 -0.19 -10.56 -15.02
C LEU A 234 0.46 -10.04 -16.32
N PRO A 235 1.12 -8.87 -16.33
CA PRO A 235 1.74 -8.35 -17.53
C PRO A 235 2.92 -9.23 -17.96
N GLU A 236 3.17 -9.28 -19.26
CA GLU A 236 4.32 -9.98 -19.83
C GLU A 236 5.65 -9.38 -19.30
N PRO A 237 6.74 -10.16 -19.28
CA PRO A 237 8.04 -9.71 -18.81
C PRO A 237 8.61 -8.51 -19.54
#